data_3484991fda75c7ea71d2a779e9b37d76
#
_entry.id   3484991fda75c7ea71d2a779e9b37d76
#
_cell.length_a   1.000
_cell.length_b   1.000
_cell.length_c   1.000
_cell.angle_alpha   90.00
_cell.angle_beta   90.00
_cell.angle_gamma   90.00
#
_symmetry.space_group_name_H-M   'P 1'
#
loop_
_entity.id
_entity.type
_entity.pdbx_description
1 polymer ?
#
loop_
_entity_poly.entity_id
_entity_poly.type
_entity_poly.pdbx_seq_one_letter_code
_entity_poly.pdbx_strand_id
1 'polypeptide(L)'
;MTQHTIPPILTCGSYLSTDVTLLLDMVDASHVIDIDPRQKEQLIQSGQQHYSEMLTLEQPPSATHEALYQQALQQGQGRMAQAIASLAASLQRLFVGKVTAKHPLILVSLVRAGLPVGVLLQRALADATTPYPLTSRHYGVSIIRDRGIDPVAMQIG
;
A
#
# COMPACT_ATOMS: atom_id res chain seq x y z
N MET A 1 -20.04 25.47 16.81
CA MET A 1 -19.50 25.42 15.42
C MET A 1 -19.34 23.94 15.08
N THR A 2 -20.30 23.39 14.37
CA THR A 2 -20.25 21.99 13.89
C THR A 2 -19.25 21.93 12.73
N GLN A 3 -18.11 21.32 12.96
CA GLN A 3 -17.19 20.98 11.87
C GLN A 3 -17.92 19.98 10.97
N HIS A 4 -18.28 20.40 9.78
CA HIS A 4 -18.66 19.49 8.70
C HIS A 4 -17.40 18.70 8.33
N THR A 5 -17.23 17.55 8.94
CA THR A 5 -16.23 16.58 8.51
C THR A 5 -16.72 15.98 7.19
N ILE A 6 -16.14 16.42 6.09
CA ILE A 6 -16.33 15.75 4.80
C ILE A 6 -15.80 14.31 5.00
N PRO A 7 -16.62 13.29 4.71
CA PRO A 7 -16.14 11.93 4.87
C PRO A 7 -14.90 11.72 3.99
N PRO A 8 -13.87 11.05 4.49
CA PRO A 8 -12.64 10.81 3.73
C PRO A 8 -12.97 10.06 2.44
N ILE A 9 -12.41 10.54 1.34
CA ILE A 9 -12.55 9.88 0.04
C ILE A 9 -11.64 8.65 0.06
N LEU A 10 -12.24 7.47 0.20
CA LEU A 10 -11.50 6.22 0.07
C LEU A 10 -11.02 6.06 -1.37
N THR A 11 -9.74 5.81 -1.55
CA THR A 11 -9.10 5.65 -2.85
C THR A 11 -8.41 4.30 -2.96
N CYS A 12 -8.14 3.88 -4.19
CA CYS A 12 -7.31 2.71 -4.50
C CYS A 12 -5.98 3.10 -5.17
N GLY A 13 -5.74 4.40 -5.36
CA GLY A 13 -4.58 4.90 -6.08
C GLY A 13 -4.55 4.41 -7.53
N SER A 14 -3.44 3.85 -7.98
CA SER A 14 -3.27 3.26 -9.32
C SER A 14 -3.74 1.81 -9.44
N TYR A 15 -4.25 1.21 -8.37
CA TYR A 15 -4.81 -0.14 -8.35
C TYR A 15 -6.30 -0.13 -8.67
N LEU A 16 -6.90 -1.31 -8.86
CA LEU A 16 -8.34 -1.44 -8.99
C LEU A 16 -9.01 -1.26 -7.61
N SER A 17 -10.24 -0.78 -7.60
CA SER A 17 -11.03 -0.65 -6.36
C SER A 17 -11.29 -2.00 -5.67
N THR A 18 -11.18 -3.10 -6.41
CA THR A 18 -11.25 -4.47 -5.89
C THR A 18 -9.94 -4.97 -5.28
N ASP A 19 -8.82 -4.31 -5.56
CA ASP A 19 -7.49 -4.74 -5.11
C ASP A 19 -7.13 -4.22 -3.72
N VAL A 20 -7.48 -2.97 -3.43
CA VAL A 20 -7.13 -2.32 -2.17
C VAL A 20 -8.00 -1.09 -1.90
N THR A 21 -8.28 -0.86 -0.64
CA THR A 21 -8.81 0.42 -0.14
C THR A 21 -7.72 1.12 0.65
N LEU A 22 -7.33 2.32 0.25
CA LEU A 22 -6.34 3.10 0.96
C LEU A 22 -7.03 3.90 2.08
N LEU A 23 -6.67 3.60 3.31
CA LEU A 23 -7.12 4.33 4.50
C LEU A 23 -6.12 5.48 4.75
N LEU A 24 -6.17 6.48 3.89
CA LEU A 24 -5.25 7.63 3.89
C LEU A 24 -6.07 8.91 3.81
N ASP A 25 -5.61 9.93 4.50
CA ASP A 25 -6.10 11.28 4.27
C ASP A 25 -5.48 11.84 2.99
N MET A 26 -6.33 12.32 2.09
CA MET A 26 -5.91 12.88 0.80
C MET A 26 -5.59 14.36 0.99
N VAL A 27 -4.32 14.69 0.92
CA VAL A 27 -3.84 16.07 1.00
C VAL A 27 -3.78 16.66 -0.41
N ASP A 28 -4.32 17.88 -0.57
CA ASP A 28 -4.23 18.59 -1.83
C ASP A 28 -2.75 18.91 -2.16
N ALA A 29 -2.37 18.69 -3.41
CA ALA A 29 -1.00 18.92 -3.88
C ALA A 29 -0.52 20.35 -3.67
N SER A 30 -1.41 21.35 -3.61
CA SER A 30 -1.07 22.74 -3.33
C SER A 30 -0.54 22.96 -1.90
N HIS A 31 -0.81 22.05 -0.98
CA HIS A 31 -0.28 22.09 0.40
C HIS A 31 1.12 21.45 0.52
N VAL A 32 1.63 20.89 -0.56
CA VAL A 32 2.92 20.21 -0.55
C VAL A 32 3.95 21.08 -1.26
N ILE A 33 5.01 21.41 -0.54
CA ILE A 33 6.11 22.19 -1.08
C ILE A 33 7.11 21.24 -1.73
N ASP A 34 7.30 21.38 -3.05
CA ASP A 34 8.39 20.71 -3.74
C ASP A 34 9.73 21.32 -3.33
N ILE A 35 10.57 20.53 -2.71
CA ILE A 35 11.87 20.98 -2.21
C ILE A 35 12.99 20.22 -2.95
N ASP A 36 14.05 20.96 -3.32
CA ASP A 36 15.26 20.35 -3.85
C ASP A 36 15.82 19.30 -2.88
N PRO A 37 16.29 18.14 -3.38
CA PRO A 37 16.79 17.05 -2.52
C PRO A 37 17.86 17.46 -1.52
N ARG A 38 18.76 18.38 -1.89
CA ARG A 38 19.84 18.86 -1.01
C ARG A 38 19.30 19.73 0.11
N GLN A 39 18.35 20.59 -0.22
CA GLN A 39 17.67 21.44 0.75
C GLN A 39 16.84 20.60 1.73
N LYS A 40 16.15 19.57 1.21
CA LYS A 40 15.40 18.60 2.03
C LYS A 40 16.34 17.93 3.05
N GLU A 41 17.49 17.44 2.60
CA GLU A 41 18.46 16.80 3.48
C GLU A 41 18.94 17.74 4.61
N GLN A 42 19.23 18.99 4.29
CA GLN A 42 19.64 20.02 5.28
C GLN A 42 18.56 20.28 6.32
N LEU A 43 17.29 20.38 5.90
CA LEU A 43 16.15 20.61 6.80
C LEU A 43 15.92 19.42 7.74
N ILE A 44 16.10 18.19 7.25
CA ILE A 44 16.00 16.98 8.06
C ILE A 44 17.16 16.92 9.08
N GLN A 45 18.41 17.15 8.63
CA GLN A 45 19.58 17.09 9.49
C GLN A 45 19.59 18.18 10.57
N SER A 46 19.05 19.35 10.25
CA SER A 46 18.89 20.43 11.23
C SER A 46 17.72 20.24 12.19
N GLY A 47 16.86 19.23 11.97
CA GLY A 47 15.67 18.99 12.78
C GLY A 47 14.55 20.02 12.63
N GLN A 48 14.65 20.89 11.63
CA GLN A 48 13.66 21.93 11.39
C GLN A 48 12.37 21.41 10.75
N GLN A 49 12.46 20.34 9.96
CA GLN A 49 11.29 19.69 9.35
C GLN A 49 11.41 18.17 9.40
N HIS A 50 10.26 17.51 9.49
CA HIS A 50 10.19 16.05 9.46
C HIS A 50 10.17 15.54 8.02
N TYR A 51 10.75 14.37 7.81
CA TYR A 51 10.81 13.70 6.49
C TYR A 51 9.43 13.59 5.81
N SER A 52 8.35 13.37 6.57
CA SER A 52 6.99 13.21 6.07
C SER A 52 6.30 14.52 5.64
N GLU A 53 6.89 15.66 5.95
CA GLU A 53 6.31 16.99 5.64
C GLU A 53 6.75 17.54 4.28
N MET A 54 7.67 16.83 3.62
CA MET A 54 8.29 17.29 2.38
C MET A 54 8.20 16.22 1.29
N LEU A 55 7.72 16.60 0.12
CA LEU A 55 7.86 15.80 -1.09
C LEU A 55 9.09 16.26 -1.89
N THR A 56 9.74 15.31 -2.54
CA THR A 56 10.75 15.59 -3.54
C THR A 56 10.12 15.41 -4.91
N LEU A 57 10.33 16.36 -5.80
CA LEU A 57 9.88 16.25 -7.19
C LEU A 57 10.51 15.00 -7.82
N GLU A 58 9.66 14.03 -8.14
CA GLU A 58 10.12 12.81 -8.81
C GLU A 58 10.35 13.08 -10.28
N GLN A 59 11.57 12.81 -10.74
CA GLN A 59 11.93 12.88 -12.16
C GLN A 59 11.55 11.57 -12.85
N PRO A 60 11.16 11.60 -14.13
CA PRO A 60 10.98 10.38 -14.91
C PRO A 60 12.25 9.51 -14.84
N PRO A 61 12.12 8.18 -14.74
CA PRO A 61 13.28 7.31 -14.70
C PRO A 61 14.10 7.43 -15.99
N SER A 62 15.42 7.37 -15.87
CA SER A 62 16.30 7.32 -17.02
C SER A 62 16.12 5.99 -17.78
N ALA A 63 16.48 5.96 -19.07
CA ALA A 63 16.44 4.73 -19.87
C ALA A 63 17.25 3.58 -19.23
N THR A 64 18.38 3.89 -18.59
CA THR A 64 19.18 2.91 -17.87
C THR A 64 18.41 2.36 -16.66
N HIS A 65 17.75 3.22 -15.90
CA HIS A 65 16.95 2.80 -14.76
C HIS A 65 15.78 1.91 -15.19
N GLU A 66 15.10 2.30 -16.25
CA GLU A 66 14.01 1.50 -16.83
C GLU A 66 14.50 0.12 -17.28
N ALA A 67 15.63 0.04 -17.97
CA ALA A 67 16.22 -1.23 -18.40
C ALA A 67 16.59 -2.13 -17.21
N LEU A 68 17.17 -1.57 -16.15
CA LEU A 68 17.47 -2.31 -14.91
C LEU A 68 16.20 -2.80 -14.22
N TYR A 69 15.16 -2.00 -14.19
CA TYR A 69 13.86 -2.40 -13.64
C TYR A 69 13.27 -3.58 -14.39
N GLN A 70 13.26 -3.53 -15.72
CA GLN A 70 12.76 -4.61 -16.56
C GLN A 70 13.56 -5.90 -16.39
N GLN A 71 14.88 -5.80 -16.29
CA GLN A 71 15.74 -6.94 -16.00
C GLN A 71 15.44 -7.55 -14.63
N ALA A 72 15.32 -6.73 -13.59
CA ALA A 72 14.99 -7.19 -12.24
C ALA A 72 13.61 -7.86 -12.19
N LEU A 73 12.63 -7.31 -12.91
CA LEU A 73 11.29 -7.88 -13.02
C LEU A 73 11.34 -9.27 -13.66
N GLN A 74 12.01 -9.40 -14.80
CA GLN A 74 12.15 -10.69 -15.51
C GLN A 74 12.82 -11.76 -14.64
N GLN A 75 13.85 -11.38 -13.89
CA GLN A 75 14.56 -12.32 -13.00
C GLN A 75 13.78 -12.67 -11.72
N GLY A 76 12.98 -11.73 -11.21
CA GLY A 76 12.31 -11.86 -9.92
C GLY A 76 10.89 -12.41 -9.97
N GLN A 77 10.15 -12.18 -11.08
CA GLN A 77 8.72 -12.45 -11.15
C GLN A 77 8.32 -13.89 -10.85
N GLY A 78 9.04 -14.88 -11.37
CA GLY A 78 8.74 -16.29 -11.13
C GLY A 78 8.88 -16.69 -9.67
N ARG A 79 9.94 -16.22 -9.02
CA ARG A 79 10.17 -16.44 -7.59
C ARG A 79 9.13 -15.75 -6.71
N MET A 80 8.75 -14.52 -7.05
CA MET A 80 7.70 -13.78 -6.36
C MET A 80 6.35 -14.49 -6.49
N ALA A 81 5.98 -14.89 -7.71
CA ALA A 81 4.73 -15.60 -7.98
C ALA A 81 4.63 -16.91 -7.17
N GLN A 82 5.71 -17.69 -7.13
CA GLN A 82 5.77 -18.91 -6.36
C GLN A 82 5.63 -18.65 -4.85
N ALA A 83 6.28 -17.63 -4.32
CA ALA A 83 6.17 -17.26 -2.90
C ALA A 83 4.73 -16.84 -2.54
N ILE A 84 4.10 -15.99 -3.36
CA ILE A 84 2.71 -15.56 -3.18
C ILE A 84 1.75 -16.75 -3.25
N ALA A 85 1.89 -17.62 -4.25
CA ALA A 85 1.05 -18.81 -4.39
C ALA A 85 1.19 -19.76 -3.17
N SER A 86 2.41 -19.96 -2.69
CA SER A 86 2.67 -20.81 -1.50
C SER A 86 2.07 -20.22 -0.24
N LEU A 87 2.17 -18.88 -0.05
CA LEU A 87 1.56 -18.18 1.08
C LEU A 87 0.03 -18.24 0.99
N ALA A 88 -0.55 -17.95 -0.18
CA ALA A 88 -1.99 -18.04 -0.40
C ALA A 88 -2.52 -19.43 -0.08
N ALA A 89 -1.88 -20.49 -0.59
CA ALA A 89 -2.27 -21.88 -0.31
C ALA A 89 -2.20 -22.23 1.19
N SER A 90 -1.22 -21.67 1.92
CA SER A 90 -1.11 -21.85 3.36
C SER A 90 -2.24 -21.15 4.12
N LEU A 91 -2.56 -19.92 3.75
CA LEU A 91 -3.68 -19.17 4.34
C LEU A 91 -5.03 -19.82 4.01
N GLN A 92 -5.23 -20.29 2.77
CA GLN A 92 -6.43 -21.01 2.37
C GLN A 92 -6.66 -22.25 3.24
N ARG A 93 -5.64 -23.06 3.49
CA ARG A 93 -5.73 -24.22 4.40
C ARG A 93 -6.04 -23.82 5.84
N LEU A 94 -5.41 -22.75 6.33
CA LEU A 94 -5.56 -22.30 7.72
C LEU A 94 -6.95 -21.72 8.00
N PHE A 95 -7.55 -21.05 7.01
CA PHE A 95 -8.78 -20.28 7.16
C PHE A 95 -10.00 -20.92 6.45
N VAL A 96 -9.85 -22.09 5.84
CA VAL A 96 -10.99 -22.81 5.24
C VAL A 96 -12.10 -23.02 6.28
N GLY A 97 -13.33 -22.66 5.91
CA GLY A 97 -14.49 -22.76 6.80
C GLY A 97 -14.58 -21.69 7.90
N LYS A 98 -13.56 -20.83 8.05
CA LYS A 98 -13.53 -19.75 9.06
C LYS A 98 -13.85 -18.37 8.46
N VAL A 99 -13.64 -18.20 7.17
CA VAL A 99 -13.83 -16.95 6.44
C VAL A 99 -15.12 -17.03 5.63
N THR A 100 -15.89 -15.94 5.65
CA THR A 100 -17.16 -15.81 4.91
C THR A 100 -17.24 -14.42 4.26
N ALA A 101 -18.22 -14.20 3.40
CA ALA A 101 -18.47 -12.87 2.82
C ALA A 101 -18.78 -11.81 3.88
N LYS A 102 -19.39 -12.20 5.02
CA LYS A 102 -19.68 -11.29 6.16
C LYS A 102 -18.46 -11.07 7.05
N HIS A 103 -17.57 -12.04 7.12
CA HIS A 103 -16.33 -12.01 7.92
C HIS A 103 -15.14 -12.38 7.04
N PRO A 104 -14.72 -11.48 6.14
CA PRO A 104 -13.62 -11.70 5.22
C PRO A 104 -12.27 -11.72 5.95
N LEU A 105 -11.28 -12.35 5.34
CA LEU A 105 -9.90 -12.21 5.80
C LEU A 105 -9.43 -10.78 5.53
N ILE A 106 -8.95 -10.10 6.57
CA ILE A 106 -8.43 -8.75 6.44
C ILE A 106 -6.93 -8.80 6.17
N LEU A 107 -6.53 -8.18 5.05
CA LEU A 107 -5.13 -7.94 4.71
C LEU A 107 -4.83 -6.47 4.96
N VAL A 108 -3.70 -6.18 5.58
CA VAL A 108 -3.24 -4.81 5.82
C VAL A 108 -1.84 -4.65 5.28
N SER A 109 -1.64 -3.66 4.43
CA SER A 109 -0.35 -3.33 3.84
C SER A 109 0.11 -1.94 4.24
N LEU A 110 1.39 -1.82 4.56
CA LEU A 110 2.00 -0.51 4.73
C LEU A 110 2.26 0.12 3.36
N VAL A 111 1.73 1.32 3.17
CA VAL A 111 2.01 2.07 1.94
C VAL A 111 3.46 2.60 1.98
N ARG A 112 4.18 2.57 0.88
CA ARG A 112 3.80 2.16 -0.49
C ARG A 112 4.25 0.71 -0.78
N ALA A 113 5.38 0.29 -0.22
CA ALA A 113 6.10 -0.93 -0.61
C ALA A 113 5.30 -2.23 -0.33
N GLY A 114 4.44 -2.25 0.67
CA GLY A 114 3.60 -3.41 0.99
C GLY A 114 2.44 -3.64 0.02
N LEU A 115 1.97 -2.59 -0.68
CA LEU A 115 0.78 -2.68 -1.53
C LEU A 115 0.89 -3.73 -2.64
N PRO A 116 1.97 -3.79 -3.46
CA PRO A 116 2.06 -4.78 -4.52
C PRO A 116 1.96 -6.22 -4.00
N VAL A 117 2.58 -6.50 -2.87
CA VAL A 117 2.53 -7.83 -2.24
C VAL A 117 1.13 -8.16 -1.74
N GLY A 118 0.47 -7.22 -1.06
CA GLY A 118 -0.91 -7.38 -0.59
C GLY A 118 -1.91 -7.59 -1.72
N VAL A 119 -1.79 -6.84 -2.81
CA VAL A 119 -2.63 -6.98 -4.01
C VAL A 119 -2.45 -8.35 -4.66
N LEU A 120 -1.20 -8.78 -4.86
CA LEU A 120 -0.92 -10.12 -5.41
C LEU A 120 -1.48 -11.23 -4.51
N LEU A 121 -1.32 -11.09 -3.21
CA LEU A 121 -1.84 -12.05 -2.24
C LEU A 121 -3.36 -12.10 -2.26
N GLN A 122 -4.04 -10.95 -2.28
CA GLN A 122 -5.49 -10.88 -2.36
C GLN A 122 -6.03 -11.56 -3.61
N ARG A 123 -5.43 -11.29 -4.77
CA ARG A 123 -5.82 -11.92 -6.03
C ARG A 123 -5.61 -13.44 -5.99
N ALA A 124 -4.48 -13.90 -5.43
CA ALA A 124 -4.19 -15.32 -5.29
C ALA A 124 -5.14 -16.04 -4.31
N LEU A 125 -5.59 -15.36 -3.24
CA LEU A 125 -6.58 -15.88 -2.30
C LEU A 125 -7.97 -16.03 -2.94
N ALA A 126 -8.35 -15.09 -3.80
CA ALA A 126 -9.65 -15.07 -4.49
C ALA A 126 -9.69 -15.97 -5.73
N ASP A 127 -8.57 -16.57 -6.15
CA ASP A 127 -8.48 -17.36 -7.35
C ASP A 127 -9.41 -18.60 -7.26
N ALA A 128 -10.46 -18.60 -8.08
CA ALA A 128 -11.47 -19.64 -8.13
C ALA A 128 -10.94 -21.00 -8.65
N THR A 129 -9.75 -21.02 -9.23
CA THR A 129 -9.10 -22.29 -9.68
C THR A 129 -8.46 -23.05 -8.54
N THR A 130 -8.29 -22.41 -7.38
CA THR A 130 -7.78 -23.09 -6.17
C THR A 130 -8.87 -23.87 -5.46
N PRO A 131 -8.51 -24.95 -4.72
CA PRO A 131 -9.50 -25.77 -4.00
C PRO A 131 -10.30 -25.02 -2.92
N TYR A 132 -9.73 -23.95 -2.37
CA TYR A 132 -10.30 -23.22 -1.23
C TYR A 132 -10.17 -21.71 -1.39
N PRO A 133 -10.86 -21.09 -2.38
CA PRO A 133 -10.81 -19.64 -2.54
C PRO A 133 -11.33 -18.94 -1.28
N LEU A 134 -10.65 -17.87 -0.85
CA LEU A 134 -11.01 -17.10 0.32
C LEU A 134 -11.46 -15.69 -0.06
N THR A 135 -12.56 -15.26 0.57
CA THR A 135 -12.97 -13.86 0.53
C THR A 135 -12.04 -13.05 1.42
N SER A 136 -11.41 -12.03 0.87
CA SER A 136 -10.54 -11.11 1.61
C SER A 136 -10.86 -9.65 1.30
N ARG A 137 -10.48 -8.76 2.22
CA ARG A 137 -10.44 -7.32 2.00
C ARG A 137 -9.03 -6.83 2.28
N HIS A 138 -8.54 -5.94 1.45
CA HIS A 138 -7.20 -5.42 1.56
C HIS A 138 -7.22 -3.92 1.80
N TYR A 139 -6.54 -3.50 2.85
CA TYR A 139 -6.40 -2.11 3.24
C TYR A 139 -4.94 -1.67 3.20
N GLY A 140 -4.71 -0.48 2.66
CA GLY A 140 -3.42 0.19 2.72
C GLY A 140 -3.43 1.25 3.82
N VAL A 141 -2.48 1.19 4.74
CA VAL A 141 -2.33 2.14 5.84
C VAL A 141 -0.95 2.79 5.81
N SER A 142 -0.83 4.04 6.27
CA SER A 142 0.46 4.67 6.47
C SER A 142 0.96 4.49 7.90
N ILE A 143 2.26 4.68 8.06
CA ILE A 143 2.88 4.81 9.39
C ILE A 143 3.47 6.21 9.51
N ILE A 144 3.31 6.78 10.67
CA ILE A 144 4.04 7.98 11.06
C ILE A 144 5.32 7.49 11.73
N ARG A 145 6.47 7.83 11.12
CA ARG A 145 7.78 7.41 11.62
C ARG A 145 7.91 7.76 13.11
N ASP A 146 8.39 6.80 13.90
CA ASP A 146 8.60 6.90 15.35
C ASP A 146 7.31 7.06 16.18
N ARG A 147 6.11 7.01 15.57
CA ARG A 147 4.82 7.13 16.24
C ARG A 147 3.89 5.94 16.05
N GLY A 148 4.02 5.20 14.96
CA GLY A 148 3.20 4.01 14.66
C GLY A 148 2.23 4.20 13.51
N ILE A 149 1.15 3.43 13.49
CA ILE A 149 0.11 3.52 12.45
C ILE A 149 -0.66 4.84 12.65
N ASP A 150 -0.96 5.51 11.54
CA ASP A 150 -1.76 6.73 11.56
C ASP A 150 -3.15 6.44 12.15
N PRO A 151 -3.49 7.07 13.30
CA PRO A 151 -4.77 6.81 13.97
C PRO A 151 -5.98 7.28 13.16
N VAL A 152 -5.81 8.24 12.25
CA VAL A 152 -6.89 8.69 11.35
C VAL A 152 -7.30 7.57 10.41
N ALA A 153 -6.34 6.81 9.89
CA ALA A 153 -6.59 5.64 9.06
C ALA A 153 -7.46 4.58 9.79
N MET A 154 -7.29 4.43 11.09
CA MET A 154 -8.03 3.45 11.90
C MET A 154 -9.48 3.86 12.23
N GLN A 155 -9.84 5.11 12.02
CA GLN A 155 -11.21 5.63 12.27
C GLN A 155 -12.10 5.58 11.04
N ILE A 156 -11.53 5.27 9.87
CA ILE A 156 -12.22 5.26 8.57
C ILE A 156 -12.83 3.87 8.26
N GLY A 157 -12.41 2.83 8.97
CA GLY A 157 -12.77 1.42 8.72
C GLY A 157 -13.99 0.90 9.52
#